data_a6920624460ac61eaf6ddc30b49f2165
#
_entry.id   a6920624460ac61eaf6ddc30b49f2165
#
_cell.length_a   1.000
_cell.length_b   1.000
_cell.length_c   1.000
_cell.angle_alpha   90.00
_cell.angle_beta   90.00
_cell.angle_gamma   90.00
#
_symmetry.space_group_name_H-M   'P 1'
#
loop_
_entity.id
_entity.type
_entity.pdbx_description
1 polymer ?
#
loop_
_entity_poly.entity_id
_entity_poly.type
_entity_poly.pdbx_seq_one_letter_code
_entity_poly.pdbx_strand_id
1 'polypeptide(L)'
;MASAFERTLTPSTVRTERPRVEETPSRLNVFVVFTSVEATLAALKQAGRLAAELHGRIILVALEIVPYPLPLVRPPVGIDWNERRLALIAGQSLVETTVHIYLCRDGEQTLESVLDPHSLIVLGARRRWWLARERKLARKLRRAGHEVILIKME
;
A
#
# COMPACT_ATOMS: atom_id res chain seq x y z
N MET A 1 18.62 5.62 -10.61
CA MET A 1 17.71 4.46 -10.61
C MET A 1 17.26 4.15 -9.19
N ALA A 2 15.95 4.01 -8.98
CA ALA A 2 15.43 3.55 -7.70
C ALA A 2 15.67 2.05 -7.57
N SER A 3 16.45 1.64 -6.57
CA SER A 3 16.52 0.23 -6.18
C SER A 3 15.40 -0.02 -5.17
N ALA A 4 14.58 -0.99 -5.42
CA ALA A 4 13.53 -1.41 -4.50
C ALA A 4 13.58 -2.93 -4.34
N PHE A 5 13.37 -3.37 -3.11
CA PHE A 5 13.21 -4.76 -2.76
C PHE A 5 11.80 -4.99 -2.26
N GLU A 6 11.09 -5.91 -2.88
CA GLU A 6 9.70 -6.20 -2.55
C GLU A 6 9.59 -7.37 -1.58
N ARG A 7 8.74 -7.21 -0.58
CA ARG A 7 8.26 -8.29 0.27
C ARG A 7 6.74 -8.31 0.27
N THR A 8 6.17 -9.43 -0.06
CA THR A 8 4.73 -9.61 -0.10
C THR A 8 4.29 -10.43 1.11
N LEU A 9 3.33 -9.89 1.86
CA LEU A 9 2.72 -10.54 3.00
C LEU A 9 1.24 -10.78 2.74
N THR A 10 0.79 -11.98 2.99
CA THR A 10 -0.63 -12.32 2.90
C THR A 10 -1.14 -12.63 4.29
N PRO A 11 -1.97 -11.75 4.91
CA PRO A 11 -2.36 -11.91 6.30
C PRO A 11 -3.34 -13.04 6.57
N SER A 12 -3.86 -13.64 5.57
CA SER A 12 -4.86 -14.69 5.73
C SER A 12 -4.28 -16.04 5.37
N THR A 13 -4.14 -16.88 6.38
CA THR A 13 -3.86 -18.31 6.28
C THR A 13 -2.79 -18.69 5.27
N VAL A 14 -1.78 -19.36 5.80
CA VAL A 14 -0.81 -20.14 5.04
C VAL A 14 -1.52 -20.99 3.99
N ARG A 15 -1.92 -20.39 2.92
CA ARG A 15 -2.22 -21.09 1.72
C ARG A 15 -1.01 -20.94 0.83
N THR A 16 -0.21 -21.98 0.82
CA THR A 16 0.83 -22.16 -0.18
C THR A 16 0.13 -22.23 -1.53
N GLU A 17 -0.31 -21.10 -2.02
CA GLU A 17 -0.79 -21.06 -3.38
C GLU A 17 0.40 -20.81 -4.28
N ARG A 18 0.66 -21.84 -5.05
CA ARG A 18 1.50 -21.78 -6.23
C ARG A 18 1.14 -20.55 -7.04
N PRO A 19 2.12 -19.93 -7.67
CA PRO A 19 1.82 -18.92 -8.67
C PRO A 19 1.01 -19.58 -9.78
N ARG A 20 -0.28 -19.50 -9.67
CA ARG A 20 -1.14 -19.79 -10.79
C ARG A 20 -1.07 -18.59 -11.70
N VAL A 21 -0.44 -18.83 -12.83
CA VAL A 21 -0.72 -18.04 -14.01
C VAL A 21 -2.12 -18.44 -14.48
N GLU A 22 -3.11 -18.11 -13.67
CA GLU A 22 -4.47 -18.13 -14.13
C GLU A 22 -4.78 -16.71 -14.59
N GLU A 23 -5.16 -16.62 -15.83
CA GLU A 23 -5.94 -15.53 -16.36
C GLU A 23 -7.29 -15.50 -15.65
N THR A 24 -7.27 -15.25 -14.36
CA THR A 24 -8.47 -14.82 -13.66
C THR A 24 -8.86 -13.49 -14.27
N PRO A 25 -10.14 -13.30 -14.61
CA PRO A 25 -10.60 -11.99 -15.01
C PRO A 25 -10.05 -10.99 -14.00
N SER A 26 -9.36 -9.98 -14.50
CA SER A 26 -8.63 -9.03 -13.69
C SER A 26 -9.52 -8.44 -12.60
N ARG A 27 -9.38 -8.96 -11.38
CA ARG A 27 -9.99 -8.35 -10.23
C ARG A 27 -9.45 -6.93 -10.10
N LEU A 28 -10.34 -6.00 -9.90
CA LEU A 28 -9.93 -4.63 -9.64
C LEU A 28 -9.07 -4.58 -8.38
N ASN A 29 -7.89 -4.01 -8.52
CA ASN A 29 -7.02 -3.77 -7.39
C ASN A 29 -7.27 -2.37 -6.85
N VAL A 30 -7.65 -2.28 -5.59
CA VAL A 30 -7.73 -1.03 -4.86
C VAL A 30 -6.46 -0.90 -4.04
N PHE A 31 -5.64 0.09 -4.35
CA PHE A 31 -4.39 0.32 -3.66
C PHE A 31 -4.62 1.23 -2.45
N VAL A 32 -4.07 0.84 -1.32
CA VAL A 32 -4.00 1.68 -0.13
C VAL A 32 -2.52 1.90 0.18
N VAL A 33 -2.10 3.15 0.23
CA VAL A 33 -0.72 3.49 0.59
C VAL A 33 -0.64 3.77 2.09
N PHE A 34 0.26 3.07 2.77
CA PHE A 34 0.46 3.27 4.20
C PHE A 34 1.01 4.68 4.47
N THR A 35 0.37 5.40 5.36
CA THR A 35 0.80 6.73 5.83
C THR A 35 1.03 6.73 7.34
N SER A 36 0.00 6.50 8.11
CA SER A 36 0.07 6.24 9.55
C SER A 36 -0.89 5.11 9.88
N VAL A 37 -0.77 4.49 11.04
CA VAL A 37 -1.66 3.37 11.43
C VAL A 37 -3.12 3.79 11.38
N GLU A 38 -3.45 4.88 12.04
CA GLU A 38 -4.83 5.37 12.15
C GLU A 38 -5.42 5.78 10.81
N ALA A 39 -4.67 6.55 10.04
CA ALA A 39 -5.10 7.00 8.72
C ALA A 39 -5.22 5.82 7.75
N THR A 40 -4.32 4.87 7.80
CA THR A 40 -4.35 3.67 6.98
C THR A 40 -5.55 2.79 7.33
N LEU A 41 -5.89 2.63 8.61
CA LEU A 41 -7.09 1.89 9.01
C LEU A 41 -8.36 2.55 8.48
N ALA A 42 -8.46 3.88 8.52
CA ALA A 42 -9.57 4.61 7.94
C ALA A 42 -9.64 4.43 6.42
N ALA A 43 -8.50 4.47 5.75
CA ALA A 43 -8.40 4.24 4.31
C ALA A 43 -8.78 2.81 3.94
N LEU A 44 -8.35 1.81 4.70
CA LEU A 44 -8.72 0.41 4.50
C LEU A 44 -10.21 0.17 4.66
N LYS A 45 -10.84 0.83 5.61
CA LYS A 45 -12.29 0.75 5.79
C LYS A 45 -13.05 1.24 4.56
N GLN A 46 -12.64 2.38 4.01
CA GLN A 46 -13.23 2.92 2.80
C GLN A 46 -12.90 2.08 1.57
N ALA A 47 -11.65 1.65 1.44
CA ALA A 47 -11.22 0.78 0.36
C ALA A 47 -11.95 -0.57 0.39
N GLY A 48 -12.20 -1.09 1.59
CA GLY A 48 -12.97 -2.32 1.77
C GLY A 48 -14.39 -2.23 1.24
N ARG A 49 -15.04 -1.10 1.46
CA ARG A 49 -16.38 -0.84 0.90
C ARG A 49 -16.35 -0.79 -0.62
N LEU A 50 -15.40 -0.07 -1.18
CA LEU A 50 -15.24 0.04 -2.63
C LEU A 50 -14.89 -1.31 -3.26
N ALA A 51 -13.96 -2.04 -2.68
CA ALA A 51 -13.55 -3.35 -3.18
C ALA A 51 -14.70 -4.35 -3.12
N ALA A 52 -15.50 -4.34 -2.05
CA ALA A 52 -16.67 -5.21 -1.93
C ALA A 52 -17.72 -4.92 -3.01
N GLU A 53 -18.00 -3.65 -3.27
CA GLU A 53 -18.95 -3.24 -4.32
C GLU A 53 -18.47 -3.59 -5.73
N LEU A 54 -17.17 -3.48 -5.96
CA LEU A 54 -16.56 -3.69 -7.28
C LEU A 54 -16.00 -5.11 -7.48
N HIS A 55 -16.25 -6.01 -6.54
CA HIS A 55 -15.68 -7.37 -6.52
C HIS A 55 -14.15 -7.37 -6.67
N GLY A 56 -13.50 -6.38 -6.05
CA GLY A 56 -12.07 -6.19 -6.09
C GLY A 56 -11.36 -6.76 -4.86
N ARG A 57 -10.08 -6.50 -4.81
CA ARG A 57 -9.21 -6.80 -3.68
C ARG A 57 -8.39 -5.57 -3.32
N ILE A 58 -7.85 -5.57 -2.10
CA ILE A 58 -7.01 -4.49 -1.63
C ILE A 58 -5.54 -4.90 -1.71
N ILE A 59 -4.72 -3.99 -2.18
CA ILE A 59 -3.26 -4.08 -2.07
C ILE A 59 -2.79 -2.95 -1.18
N LEU A 60 -2.32 -3.28 0.01
CA LEU A 60 -1.72 -2.33 0.93
C LEU A 60 -0.23 -2.20 0.60
N VAL A 61 0.17 -1.02 0.19
CA VAL A 61 1.55 -0.71 -0.17
C VAL A 61 2.20 0.06 0.97
N ALA A 62 3.27 -0.46 1.52
CA ALA A 62 4.09 0.20 2.51
C ALA A 62 5.49 0.44 1.96
N LEU A 63 5.93 1.69 2.05
CA LEU A 63 7.26 2.09 1.61
C LEU A 63 8.14 2.31 2.84
N GLU A 64 9.20 1.55 2.95
CA GLU A 64 10.22 1.75 3.97
C GLU A 64 11.46 2.38 3.35
N ILE A 65 11.71 3.62 3.75
CA ILE A 65 12.88 4.35 3.29
C ILE A 65 14.11 3.88 4.08
N VAL A 66 15.05 3.32 3.36
CA VAL A 66 16.32 2.88 3.94
C VAL A 66 17.37 3.95 3.62
N PRO A 67 17.87 4.67 4.65
CA PRO A 67 18.84 5.72 4.42
C PRO A 67 20.19 5.17 3.94
N TYR A 68 20.85 5.93 3.09
CA TYR A 68 22.19 5.64 2.66
C TYR A 68 23.16 5.75 3.86
N PRO A 69 24.16 4.87 4.06
CA PRO A 69 24.62 3.76 3.20
C PRO A 69 24.07 2.38 3.58
N LEU A 70 22.98 2.29 4.33
CA LEU A 70 22.45 1.00 4.76
C LEU A 70 22.01 0.14 3.58
N PRO A 71 22.25 -1.18 3.61
CA PRO A 71 21.88 -2.05 2.51
C PRO A 71 20.36 -2.25 2.45
N LEU A 72 19.79 -2.28 1.25
CA LEU A 72 18.36 -2.51 1.04
C LEU A 72 17.93 -3.93 1.39
N VAL A 73 18.81 -4.90 1.19
CA VAL A 73 18.48 -6.33 1.32
C VAL A 73 18.43 -6.78 2.78
N ARG A 74 19.22 -6.18 3.65
CA ARG A 74 19.26 -6.48 5.09
C ARG A 74 19.47 -5.20 5.89
N PRO A 75 18.52 -4.28 5.87
CA PRO A 75 18.65 -3.09 6.69
C PRO A 75 18.53 -3.47 8.17
N PRO A 76 19.28 -2.82 9.07
CA PRO A 76 19.23 -3.06 10.51
C PRO A 76 17.98 -2.47 11.18
N VAL A 77 16.93 -2.25 10.42
CA VAL A 77 15.65 -1.74 10.92
C VAL A 77 14.75 -2.93 11.24
N GLY A 78 13.92 -2.82 12.26
CA GLY A 78 13.02 -3.90 12.67
C GLY A 78 11.94 -4.22 11.64
N ILE A 79 12.34 -4.80 10.52
CA ILE A 79 11.44 -5.19 9.42
C ILE A 79 10.38 -6.17 9.91
N ASP A 80 10.78 -7.17 10.71
CA ASP A 80 9.88 -8.19 11.23
C ASP A 80 8.76 -7.57 12.08
N TRP A 81 9.08 -6.53 12.83
CA TRP A 81 8.09 -5.80 13.63
C TRP A 81 7.09 -5.05 12.74
N ASN A 82 7.59 -4.38 11.71
CA ASN A 82 6.76 -3.68 10.74
C ASN A 82 5.89 -4.64 9.94
N GLU A 83 6.43 -5.79 9.54
CA GLU A 83 5.67 -6.84 8.86
C GLU A 83 4.50 -7.33 9.70
N ARG A 84 4.73 -7.62 10.97
CA ARG A 84 3.67 -8.06 11.90
C ARG A 84 2.60 -6.99 12.06
N ARG A 85 3.01 -5.75 12.22
CA ARG A 85 2.11 -4.62 12.37
C ARG A 85 1.24 -4.43 11.12
N LEU A 86 1.82 -4.48 9.96
CA LEU A 86 1.11 -4.35 8.68
C LEU A 86 0.18 -5.54 8.45
N ALA A 87 0.59 -6.73 8.80
CA ALA A 87 -0.26 -7.92 8.71
C ALA A 87 -1.49 -7.80 9.62
N LEU A 88 -1.34 -7.28 10.84
CA LEU A 88 -2.45 -7.03 11.76
C LEU A 88 -3.41 -5.98 11.21
N ILE A 89 -2.89 -4.91 10.63
CA ILE A 89 -3.69 -3.85 10.00
C ILE A 89 -4.48 -4.42 8.82
N ALA A 90 -3.83 -5.16 7.95
CA ALA A 90 -4.48 -5.77 6.80
C ALA A 90 -5.53 -6.81 7.19
N GLY A 91 -5.30 -7.54 8.29
CA GLY A 91 -6.25 -8.53 8.82
C GLY A 91 -7.56 -7.94 9.33
N GLN A 92 -7.63 -6.63 9.56
CA GLN A 92 -8.87 -5.94 9.95
C GLN A 92 -9.77 -5.60 8.75
N SER A 93 -9.29 -5.79 7.54
CA SER A 93 -10.11 -5.57 6.35
C SER A 93 -11.11 -6.71 6.16
N LEU A 94 -12.32 -6.36 5.70
CA LEU A 94 -13.38 -7.32 5.39
C LEU A 94 -13.22 -8.01 4.03
N VAL A 95 -12.30 -7.52 3.22
CA VAL A 95 -12.00 -8.08 1.91
C VAL A 95 -10.57 -8.59 1.85
N GLU A 96 -10.29 -9.43 0.86
CA GLU A 96 -8.95 -9.93 0.63
C GLU A 96 -7.95 -8.79 0.48
N THR A 97 -6.95 -8.76 1.35
CA THR A 97 -5.93 -7.72 1.39
C THR A 97 -4.54 -8.34 1.37
N THR A 98 -3.75 -7.94 0.39
CA THR A 98 -2.35 -8.33 0.28
C THR A 98 -1.47 -7.16 0.68
N VAL A 99 -0.42 -7.41 1.44
CA VAL A 99 0.54 -6.39 1.86
C VAL A 99 1.81 -6.51 1.04
N HIS A 100 2.20 -5.42 0.40
CA HIS A 100 3.46 -5.29 -0.30
C HIS A 100 4.33 -4.27 0.42
N ILE A 101 5.49 -4.69 0.90
CA ILE A 101 6.46 -3.82 1.55
C ILE A 101 7.63 -3.61 0.60
N TYR A 102 7.94 -2.38 0.30
CA TYR A 102 9.06 -2.00 -0.55
C TYR A 102 10.11 -1.28 0.26
N LEU A 103 11.30 -1.84 0.30
CA LEU A 103 12.47 -1.18 0.86
C LEU A 103 13.10 -0.32 -0.25
N CYS A 104 13.18 0.97 -0.05
CA CYS A 104 13.57 1.87 -1.12
C CYS A 104 14.36 3.09 -0.61
N ARG A 105 15.04 3.76 -1.54
CA ARG A 105 15.73 5.02 -1.26
C ARG A 105 14.81 6.22 -1.46
N ASP A 106 13.98 6.19 -2.50
CA ASP A 106 13.02 7.23 -2.85
C ASP A 106 11.62 6.63 -2.90
N GLY A 107 10.78 7.01 -1.94
CA GLY A 107 9.43 6.47 -1.81
C GLY A 107 8.52 6.88 -2.97
N GLU A 108 8.56 8.12 -3.41
CA GLU A 108 7.70 8.60 -4.51
C GLU A 108 8.02 7.89 -5.81
N GLN A 109 9.30 7.78 -6.14
CA GLN A 109 9.75 7.12 -7.36
C GLN A 109 9.41 5.63 -7.34
N THR A 110 9.58 4.98 -6.20
CA THR A 110 9.20 3.58 -6.02
C THR A 110 7.69 3.40 -6.17
N LEU A 111 6.89 4.26 -5.57
CA LEU A 111 5.45 4.21 -5.67
C LEU A 111 4.98 4.31 -7.13
N GLU A 112 5.53 5.25 -7.88
CA GLU A 112 5.24 5.39 -9.30
C GLU A 112 5.56 4.13 -10.11
N SER A 113 6.64 3.43 -9.75
CA SER A 113 7.06 2.23 -10.47
C SER A 113 6.26 0.97 -10.12
N VAL A 114 5.69 0.89 -8.92
CA VAL A 114 4.98 -0.31 -8.44
C VAL A 114 3.48 -0.28 -8.67
N LEU A 115 2.90 0.90 -8.89
CA LEU A 115 1.48 1.02 -9.15
C LEU A 115 1.16 0.67 -10.62
N ASP A 116 0.08 -0.08 -10.79
CA ASP A 116 -0.45 -0.33 -12.14
C ASP A 116 -0.97 0.97 -12.76
N PRO A 117 -0.89 1.12 -14.09
CA PRO A 117 -1.47 2.28 -14.76
C PRO A 117 -2.96 2.42 -14.46
N HIS A 118 -3.42 3.64 -14.28
CA HIS A 118 -4.83 3.95 -14.03
C HIS A 118 -5.42 3.20 -12.82
N SER A 119 -4.67 3.17 -11.73
CA SER A 119 -5.09 2.51 -10.49
C SER A 119 -6.06 3.37 -9.70
N LEU A 120 -6.91 2.69 -8.92
CA LEU A 120 -7.70 3.33 -7.87
C LEU A 120 -6.90 3.27 -6.57
N ILE A 121 -6.63 4.43 -5.99
CA ILE A 121 -5.77 4.58 -4.81
C ILE A 121 -6.55 5.29 -3.71
N VAL A 122 -6.51 4.74 -2.51
CA VAL A 122 -7.10 5.36 -1.32
C VAL A 122 -5.97 5.75 -0.37
N LEU A 123 -5.93 7.01 -0.02
CA LEU A 123 -4.97 7.57 0.92
C LEU A 123 -5.68 8.08 2.16
N GLY A 124 -5.20 7.69 3.33
CA GLY A 124 -5.63 8.29 4.58
C GLY A 124 -4.70 9.42 4.99
N ALA A 125 -5.25 10.54 5.39
CA ALA A 125 -4.51 11.67 5.92
C ALA A 125 -4.91 11.94 7.36
N ARG A 126 -3.94 12.02 8.21
CA ARG A 126 -4.06 12.50 9.58
C ARG A 126 -4.19 14.03 9.55
N ARG A 127 -4.63 14.65 10.61
CA ARG A 127 -4.84 16.10 10.79
C ARG A 127 -3.92 17.06 10.02
N ARG A 128 -4.36 18.29 9.91
CA ARG A 128 -3.83 19.54 9.34
C ARG A 128 -2.37 19.57 8.83
N TRP A 129 -1.41 19.11 9.61
CA TRP A 129 0.01 19.19 9.28
C TRP A 129 0.46 18.17 8.24
N TRP A 130 -0.11 16.97 8.33
CA TRP A 130 0.18 15.86 7.44
C TRP A 130 -0.65 15.90 6.16
N LEU A 131 -1.79 16.59 6.22
CA LEU A 131 -2.71 16.69 5.10
C LEU A 131 -2.06 17.33 3.87
N ALA A 132 -1.16 18.31 4.06
CA ALA A 132 -0.45 18.96 2.96
C ALA A 132 0.43 17.97 2.19
N ARG A 133 1.09 17.06 2.90
CA ARG A 133 1.95 16.04 2.31
C ARG A 133 1.14 15.00 1.53
N GLU A 134 0.08 14.49 2.09
CA GLU A 134 -0.81 13.53 1.43
C GLU A 134 -1.56 14.17 0.25
N ARG A 135 -1.95 15.43 0.37
CA ARG A 135 -2.53 16.18 -0.75
C ARG A 135 -1.55 16.33 -1.91
N LYS A 136 -0.30 16.60 -1.61
CA LYS A 136 0.75 16.70 -2.62
C LYS A 136 0.96 15.36 -3.32
N LEU A 137 1.01 14.29 -2.56
CA LEU A 137 1.10 12.93 -3.09
C LEU A 137 -0.11 12.58 -3.96
N ALA A 138 -1.32 12.83 -3.46
CA ALA A 138 -2.55 12.60 -4.21
C ALA A 138 -2.56 13.36 -5.53
N ARG A 139 -2.10 14.60 -5.52
CA ARG A 139 -2.01 15.44 -6.72
C ARG A 139 -1.03 14.87 -7.75
N LYS A 140 0.12 14.40 -7.29
CA LYS A 140 1.09 13.73 -8.17
C LYS A 140 0.53 12.45 -8.78
N LEU A 141 -0.12 11.63 -7.98
CA LEU A 141 -0.72 10.40 -8.46
C LEU A 141 -1.85 10.64 -9.46
N ARG A 142 -2.66 11.66 -9.23
CA ARG A 142 -3.70 12.07 -10.20
C ARG A 142 -3.10 12.54 -11.52
N ARG A 143 -2.01 13.27 -11.47
CA ARG A 143 -1.28 13.69 -12.68
C ARG A 143 -0.69 12.51 -13.45
N ALA A 144 -0.34 11.44 -12.75
CA ALA A 144 0.14 10.21 -13.37
C ALA A 144 -0.99 9.36 -13.97
N GLY A 145 -2.24 9.78 -13.85
CA GLY A 145 -3.40 9.11 -14.43
C GLY A 145 -4.17 8.22 -13.47
N HIS A 146 -3.83 8.22 -12.18
CA HIS A 146 -4.53 7.43 -11.18
C HIS A 146 -5.75 8.17 -10.63
N GLU A 147 -6.74 7.41 -10.20
CA GLU A 147 -7.86 7.93 -9.44
C GLU A 147 -7.54 7.82 -7.95
N VAL A 148 -7.55 8.95 -7.26
CA VAL A 148 -7.13 9.02 -5.85
C VAL A 148 -8.27 9.54 -4.98
N ILE A 149 -8.61 8.77 -3.96
CA ILE A 149 -9.55 9.15 -2.91
C ILE A 149 -8.75 9.45 -1.65
N LEU A 150 -8.90 10.67 -1.17
CA LEU A 150 -8.23 11.12 0.06
C LEU A 150 -9.22 11.10 1.22
N ILE A 151 -8.93 10.27 2.22
CA ILE A 151 -9.73 10.15 3.43
C ILE A 151 -9.10 11.03 4.51
N LYS A 152 -9.84 12.01 4.96
CA LYS A 152 -9.43 12.89 6.05
C LYS A 152 -9.93 12.34 7.38
N MET A 153 -9.02 12.16 8.31
CA MET A 153 -9.39 11.89 9.70
C MET A 153 -9.60 13.21 10.44
N GLU A 154 -10.64 13.26 11.19
CA GLU A 154 -10.90 14.37 12.13
C GLU A 154 -10.02 14.25 13.39
#